data_efc03bc9db6cef02b41a7fedcbdcbce9
#
_entry.id   efc03bc9db6cef02b41a7fedcbdcbce9
#
_cell.length_a   1.000
_cell.length_b   1.000
_cell.length_c   1.000
_cell.angle_alpha   90.00
_cell.angle_beta   90.00
_cell.angle_gamma   90.00
#
_symmetry.space_group_name_H-M   'P 1'
#
loop_
_entity.id
_entity.type
_entity.pdbx_description
1 polymer ?
#
loop_
_entity_poly.entity_id
_entity_poly.type
_entity_poly.pdbx_seq_one_letter_code
_entity_poly.pdbx_strand_id
1 'polypeptide(L)'
;KNTLMDVDAGNKVRIHVNETDHEMLMEHLEEIQKQVGGDVSIEFVQENKFEDGQCQIETSYGVFDCGLDTQFTNLIKDIRSLV
;
A
#
# COMPACT_ATOMS: atom_id res chain seq x y z
N LYS A 1 -15.74 1.91 22.19
CA LYS A 1 -15.55 0.68 22.03
C LYS A 1 -15.44 0.28 20.63
N ASN A 2 -16.38 0.13 20.02
CA ASN A 2 -16.33 -0.24 18.63
C ASN A 2 -15.65 0.78 17.78
N THR A 3 -15.55 1.97 18.30
CA THR A 3 -14.91 3.05 17.61
C THR A 3 -13.46 2.72 17.23
N LEU A 4 -12.77 2.02 18.11
CA LEU A 4 -11.39 1.68 17.83
C LEU A 4 -11.26 0.80 16.62
N MET A 5 -12.17 -0.15 16.47
CA MET A 5 -12.12 -1.06 15.35
C MET A 5 -12.41 -0.33 14.04
N ASP A 6 -13.32 0.61 14.10
CA ASP A 6 -13.67 1.36 12.90
C ASP A 6 -12.50 2.20 12.44
N VAL A 7 -11.78 2.81 13.37
CA VAL A 7 -10.62 3.62 13.02
C VAL A 7 -9.55 2.76 12.38
N ASP A 8 -9.28 1.59 12.98
CA ASP A 8 -8.27 0.70 12.43
C ASP A 8 -8.64 0.23 11.03
N ALA A 9 -9.91 -0.11 10.83
CA ALA A 9 -10.34 -0.59 9.53
C ALA A 9 -10.21 0.50 8.47
N GLY A 10 -10.41 1.77 8.85
CA GLY A 10 -10.35 2.87 7.91
C GLY A 10 -8.95 3.19 7.44
N ASN A 11 -7.92 2.71 8.16
CA ASN A 11 -6.55 3.04 7.82
C ASN A 11 -5.78 1.84 7.28
N LYS A 12 -6.47 0.84 6.82
CA LYS A 12 -5.82 -0.34 6.27
C LYS A 12 -5.73 -0.22 4.76
N VAL A 13 -4.55 -0.47 4.22
CA VAL A 13 -4.35 -0.46 2.77
C VAL A 13 -3.66 -1.74 2.35
N ARG A 14 -4.07 -2.27 1.21
CA ARG A 14 -3.45 -3.42 0.59
C ARG A 14 -2.87 -2.98 -0.74
N ILE A 15 -1.62 -3.34 -0.97
CA ILE A 15 -0.93 -2.94 -2.19
C ILE A 15 -0.65 -4.19 -3.00
N HIS A 16 -1.28 -4.26 -4.18
CA HIS A 16 -1.22 -5.43 -5.06
C HIS A 16 -0.17 -5.18 -6.13
N VAL A 17 0.81 -6.08 -6.22
CA VAL A 17 1.91 -5.98 -7.17
C VAL A 17 2.31 -7.40 -7.58
N ASN A 18 3.21 -7.52 -8.57
CA ASN A 18 3.66 -8.84 -8.96
C ASN A 18 4.74 -9.34 -7.99
N GLU A 19 5.26 -10.54 -8.25
CA GLU A 19 6.21 -11.19 -7.35
C GLU A 19 7.48 -10.38 -7.18
N THR A 20 8.06 -9.91 -8.28
CA THR A 20 9.30 -9.14 -8.23
C THR A 20 9.14 -7.87 -7.44
N ASP A 21 8.06 -7.14 -7.71
CA ASP A 21 7.82 -5.88 -6.99
C ASP A 21 7.44 -6.12 -5.54
N HIS A 22 6.78 -7.25 -5.27
CA HIS A 22 6.45 -7.61 -3.90
C HIS A 22 7.72 -7.79 -3.06
N GLU A 23 8.72 -8.49 -3.60
CA GLU A 23 9.98 -8.67 -2.90
C GLU A 23 10.65 -7.34 -2.64
N MET A 24 10.67 -6.49 -3.65
CA MET A 24 11.30 -5.18 -3.51
C MET A 24 10.61 -4.34 -2.44
N LEU A 25 9.29 -4.35 -2.45
CA LEU A 25 8.53 -3.57 -1.46
C LEU A 25 8.73 -4.10 -0.05
N MET A 26 8.82 -5.42 0.10
CA MET A 26 9.05 -5.98 1.42
C MET A 26 10.38 -5.55 1.99
N GLU A 27 11.39 -5.41 1.14
CA GLU A 27 12.70 -4.94 1.59
C GLU A 27 12.66 -3.51 2.09
N HIS A 28 11.70 -2.73 1.61
CA HIS A 28 11.61 -1.31 1.95
C HIS A 28 10.41 -0.99 2.82
N LEU A 29 9.80 -2.03 3.42
CA LEU A 29 8.57 -1.84 4.18
C LEU A 29 8.72 -0.83 5.30
N GLU A 30 9.81 -0.92 6.06
CA GLU A 30 10.00 -0.01 7.19
C GLU A 30 10.07 1.43 6.74
N GLU A 31 10.78 1.67 5.66
CA GLU A 31 10.93 3.01 5.13
C GLU A 31 9.60 3.55 4.63
N ILE A 32 8.87 2.73 3.90
CA ILE A 32 7.56 3.13 3.40
C ILE A 32 6.61 3.41 4.55
N GLN A 33 6.61 2.53 5.55
CA GLN A 33 5.74 2.68 6.70
C GLN A 33 6.02 3.99 7.44
N LYS A 34 7.28 4.34 7.59
CA LYS A 34 7.64 5.60 8.24
C LYS A 34 7.07 6.79 7.50
N GLN A 35 7.12 6.75 6.18
CA GLN A 35 6.71 7.89 5.39
C GLN A 35 5.20 8.04 5.28
N VAL A 36 4.46 6.94 5.36
CA VAL A 36 3.00 7.03 5.32
C VAL A 36 2.40 7.27 6.69
N GLY A 37 3.14 6.96 7.76
CA GLY A 37 2.65 7.16 9.11
C GLY A 37 2.33 5.87 9.82
N GLY A 38 2.54 5.87 11.13
CA GLY A 38 2.39 4.66 11.92
C GLY A 38 0.96 4.22 12.13
N ASP A 39 0.01 5.09 11.84
CA ASP A 39 -1.41 4.76 12.00
C ASP A 39 -2.01 4.10 10.75
N VAL A 40 -1.22 3.91 9.71
CA VAL A 40 -1.66 3.24 8.49
C VAL A 40 -1.14 1.81 8.49
N SER A 41 -2.04 0.85 8.32
CA SER A 41 -1.66 -0.56 8.26
C SER A 41 -1.47 -0.96 6.81
N ILE A 42 -0.26 -1.34 6.44
CA ILE A 42 0.10 -1.65 5.06
C ILE A 42 0.29 -3.16 4.91
N GLU A 43 -0.31 -3.72 3.88
CA GLU A 43 -0.11 -5.11 3.51
C GLU A 43 0.23 -5.16 2.02
N PHE A 44 1.28 -5.90 1.66
CA PHE A 44 1.62 -6.11 0.25
C PHE A 44 1.07 -7.46 -0.19
N VAL A 45 0.34 -7.47 -1.31
CA VAL A 45 -0.31 -8.66 -1.81
C VAL A 45 0.30 -8.99 -3.18
N GLN A 46 0.69 -10.25 -3.36
CA GLN A 46 1.30 -10.68 -4.61
C GLN A 46 0.24 -11.14 -5.59
N GLU A 47 0.30 -10.59 -6.80
CA GLU A 47 -0.62 -10.94 -7.87
C GLU A 47 0.20 -11.49 -9.04
N ASN A 48 0.08 -12.78 -9.29
CA ASN A 48 0.93 -13.42 -10.29
C ASN A 48 0.70 -12.92 -11.70
N LYS A 49 -0.47 -12.37 -11.97
CA LYS A 49 -0.79 -11.92 -13.33
C LYS A 49 -0.46 -10.47 -13.59
N PHE A 50 0.03 -9.76 -12.58
CA PHE A 50 0.41 -8.37 -12.77
C PHE A 50 1.75 -8.28 -13.46
N GLU A 51 1.90 -7.27 -14.30
CA GLU A 51 3.15 -7.00 -14.98
C GLU A 51 4.07 -6.19 -14.07
N ASP A 52 5.36 -6.13 -14.46
CA ASP A 52 6.31 -5.33 -13.71
C ASP A 52 5.82 -3.89 -13.65
N GLY A 53 5.87 -3.30 -12.45
CA GLY A 53 5.44 -1.94 -12.27
C GLY A 53 3.95 -1.74 -12.11
N GLN A 54 3.15 -2.76 -12.40
CA GLN A 54 1.71 -2.64 -12.20
C GLN A 54 1.41 -2.66 -10.71
N CYS A 55 0.60 -1.72 -10.26
CA CYS A 55 0.35 -1.55 -8.83
C CYS A 55 -1.08 -1.07 -8.62
N GLN A 56 -1.77 -1.67 -7.64
CA GLN A 56 -3.09 -1.22 -7.24
C GLN A 56 -3.14 -1.09 -5.73
N ILE A 57 -3.78 -0.04 -5.25
CA ILE A 57 -3.99 0.18 -3.83
C ILE A 57 -5.45 -0.09 -3.52
N GLU A 58 -5.68 -1.01 -2.59
CA GLU A 58 -7.02 -1.34 -2.14
C GLU A 58 -7.24 -0.77 -0.75
N THR A 59 -8.32 -0.01 -0.58
CA THR A 59 -8.74 0.52 0.71
C THR A 59 -10.19 0.15 0.93
N SER A 60 -10.75 0.58 2.06
CA SER A 60 -12.17 0.34 2.31
C SER A 60 -13.06 1.11 1.34
N TYR A 61 -12.51 2.06 0.59
CA TYR A 61 -13.28 2.85 -0.36
C TYR A 61 -13.19 2.34 -1.78
N GLY A 62 -12.32 1.39 -2.06
CA GLY A 62 -12.21 0.84 -3.40
C GLY A 62 -10.79 0.48 -3.78
N VAL A 63 -10.59 0.22 -5.06
CA VAL A 63 -9.29 -0.16 -5.62
C VAL A 63 -8.87 0.93 -6.59
N PHE A 64 -7.63 1.39 -6.45
CA PHE A 64 -7.09 2.51 -7.22
C PHE A 64 -5.77 2.12 -7.85
N ASP A 65 -5.56 2.54 -9.10
CA ASP A 65 -4.27 2.32 -9.73
C ASP A 65 -3.22 3.24 -9.13
N CYS A 66 -1.99 2.76 -9.05
CA CYS A 66 -0.89 3.59 -8.60
C CYS A 66 0.33 3.28 -9.46
N GLY A 67 1.35 4.12 -9.36
CA GLY A 67 2.60 3.89 -10.07
C GLY A 67 3.70 3.58 -9.08
N LEU A 68 4.64 2.74 -9.53
CA LEU A 68 5.83 2.45 -8.75
C LEU A 68 7.02 3.14 -9.40
N ASP A 69 7.66 4.04 -8.66
CA ASP A 69 8.92 4.62 -9.08
C ASP A 69 10.01 4.13 -8.14
N THR A 70 11.25 4.39 -8.49
CA THR A 70 12.38 3.79 -7.77
C THR A 70 12.48 4.22 -6.31
N GLN A 71 11.90 5.35 -5.95
CA GLN A 71 11.93 5.83 -4.58
C GLN A 71 10.57 5.77 -3.90
N PHE A 72 9.61 5.11 -4.55
CA PHE A 72 8.27 4.92 -4.02
C PHE A 72 7.55 6.23 -3.73
N THR A 73 7.95 7.31 -4.38
CA THR A 73 7.37 8.61 -4.14
C THR A 73 5.89 8.64 -4.48
N ASN A 74 5.55 8.11 -5.65
CA ASN A 74 4.15 8.09 -6.07
C ASN A 74 3.31 7.18 -5.20
N LEU A 75 3.86 6.03 -4.82
CA LEU A 75 3.14 5.11 -3.95
C LEU A 75 2.82 5.75 -2.61
N ILE A 76 3.81 6.35 -1.98
CA ILE A 76 3.64 6.98 -0.67
C ILE A 76 2.64 8.12 -0.77
N LYS A 77 2.76 8.94 -1.81
CA LYS A 77 1.84 10.05 -2.01
C LYS A 77 0.41 9.56 -2.19
N ASP A 78 0.24 8.50 -2.98
CA ASP A 78 -1.09 7.98 -3.24
C ASP A 78 -1.71 7.37 -1.97
N ILE A 79 -0.91 6.65 -1.19
CA ILE A 79 -1.42 6.10 0.06
C ILE A 79 -1.88 7.24 0.97
N ARG A 80 -1.08 8.28 1.10
CA ARG A 80 -1.41 9.38 1.99
C ARG A 80 -2.64 10.14 1.55
N SER A 81 -2.91 10.16 0.25
CA SER A 81 -4.11 10.85 -0.23
C SER A 81 -5.36 10.02 -0.07
N LEU A 82 -5.22 8.69 0.10
CA LEU A 82 -6.37 7.80 0.20
C LEU A 82 -6.76 7.48 1.65
N VAL A 83 -5.92 7.79 2.61
CA VAL A 83 -6.24 7.47 4.01
C VAL A 83 -6.59 8.70 4.85
#